data_6592c42d02410efde51b8aa09ff4161c
#
_entry.id   6592c42d02410efde51b8aa09ff4161c
#
_cell.length_a   1.000
_cell.length_b   1.000
_cell.length_c   1.000
_cell.angle_alpha   90.00
_cell.angle_beta   90.00
_cell.angle_gamma   90.00
#
_symmetry.space_group_name_H-M   'P 1'
#
loop_
_entity.id
_entity.type
_entity.pdbx_description
1 polymer ?
#
loop_
_entity_poly.entity_id
_entity_poly.type
_entity_poly.pdbx_seq_one_letter_code
_entity_poly.pdbx_strand_id
1 'polypeptide(L)'
;QNYAAKKGILCLMDMGHYHPTEVVSEKISSLLCFYDKLALRVSRPVRWDSDHVVIFDDELKEVAKEIIRNHAEDKVIIGLDYFDASINRLVAWTTGERSMEKALLYAALLPNEEMKKLQDNAEFSKLLYLQEHAKMLPFDAVYQEYLTRQGLEEDYFTPLHQYEEEVLSQR
;
A
#
# COMPACT_ATOMS: atom_id res chain seq x y z
N GLN A 1 -15.98 -7.49 -12.98
CA GLN A 1 -15.60 -8.42 -11.91
C GLN A 1 -16.38 -9.76 -12.03
N ASN A 2 -17.70 -9.78 -11.98
CA ASN A 2 -18.50 -11.01 -12.02
C ASN A 2 -18.23 -11.92 -13.23
N TYR A 3 -17.96 -11.35 -14.40
CA TYR A 3 -17.58 -12.11 -15.59
C TYR A 3 -16.23 -12.81 -15.43
N ALA A 4 -15.25 -12.11 -14.84
CA ALA A 4 -13.91 -12.65 -14.57
C ALA A 4 -14.00 -13.84 -13.60
N ALA A 5 -14.73 -13.69 -12.50
CA ALA A 5 -14.96 -14.77 -11.54
C ALA A 5 -15.57 -16.01 -12.22
N LYS A 6 -16.64 -15.81 -13.02
CA LYS A 6 -17.31 -16.91 -13.74
C LYS A 6 -16.41 -17.63 -14.74
N LYS A 7 -15.38 -16.97 -15.24
CA LYS A 7 -14.42 -17.50 -16.22
C LYS A 7 -13.10 -17.98 -15.62
N GLY A 8 -12.92 -17.85 -14.32
CA GLY A 8 -11.65 -18.17 -13.67
C GLY A 8 -10.49 -17.28 -14.13
N ILE A 9 -10.80 -16.03 -14.53
CA ILE A 9 -9.81 -15.04 -14.98
C ILE A 9 -9.42 -14.18 -13.77
N LEU A 10 -8.12 -13.88 -13.63
CA LEU A 10 -7.63 -12.99 -12.59
C LEU A 10 -8.32 -11.62 -12.66
N CYS A 11 -8.88 -11.17 -11.55
CA CYS A 11 -9.50 -9.86 -11.44
C CYS A 11 -8.43 -8.81 -11.14
N LEU A 12 -8.38 -7.76 -11.94
CA LEU A 12 -7.59 -6.56 -11.66
C LEU A 12 -8.48 -5.53 -10.96
N MET A 13 -8.02 -5.07 -9.81
CA MET A 13 -8.52 -3.88 -9.13
C MET A 13 -7.55 -2.73 -9.43
N ASP A 14 -8.04 -1.67 -10.05
CA ASP A 14 -7.26 -0.49 -10.36
C ASP A 14 -7.73 0.66 -9.46
N MET A 15 -6.87 1.15 -8.57
CA MET A 15 -7.25 2.16 -7.59
C MET A 15 -7.64 3.49 -8.24
N GLY A 16 -7.00 3.84 -9.36
CA GLY A 16 -7.29 5.09 -10.10
C GLY A 16 -8.65 5.10 -10.79
N HIS A 17 -9.26 3.93 -11.05
CA HIS A 17 -10.50 3.81 -11.81
C HIS A 17 -11.78 3.74 -10.97
N TYR A 18 -11.66 3.68 -9.65
CA TYR A 18 -12.82 3.76 -8.78
C TYR A 18 -13.29 5.20 -8.61
N HIS A 19 -14.57 5.37 -8.33
CA HIS A 19 -15.09 6.69 -8.01
C HIS A 19 -14.42 7.22 -6.74
N PRO A 20 -14.10 8.54 -6.64
CA PRO A 20 -13.39 9.12 -5.49
C PRO A 20 -14.05 8.92 -4.11
N THR A 21 -15.33 8.56 -4.09
CA THR A 21 -16.08 8.25 -2.85
C THR A 21 -16.05 6.77 -2.49
N GLU A 22 -15.42 5.92 -3.31
CA GLU A 22 -15.33 4.49 -3.02
C GLU A 22 -14.04 4.18 -2.26
N VAL A 23 -14.18 3.37 -1.21
CA VAL A 23 -13.04 2.85 -0.43
C VAL A 23 -12.57 1.55 -1.07
N VAL A 24 -11.39 1.58 -1.70
CA VAL A 24 -10.89 0.42 -2.46
C VAL A 24 -10.45 -0.71 -1.52
N SER A 25 -9.85 -0.39 -0.38
CA SER A 25 -9.41 -1.37 0.61
C SER A 25 -10.54 -2.31 1.05
N GLU A 26 -11.76 -1.79 1.28
CA GLU A 26 -12.92 -2.60 1.70
C GLU A 26 -13.37 -3.64 0.65
N LYS A 27 -12.91 -3.51 -0.60
CA LYS A 27 -13.27 -4.44 -1.68
C LYS A 27 -12.35 -5.68 -1.72
N ILE A 28 -11.16 -5.61 -1.13
CA ILE A 28 -10.14 -6.68 -1.19
C ILE A 28 -10.68 -7.96 -0.56
N SER A 29 -11.08 -7.90 0.69
CA SER A 29 -11.62 -9.07 1.41
C SER A 29 -12.88 -9.63 0.77
N SER A 30 -13.77 -8.75 0.29
CA SER A 30 -15.00 -9.14 -0.39
C SER A 30 -14.72 -9.90 -1.70
N LEU A 31 -13.75 -9.45 -2.48
CA LEU A 31 -13.39 -10.09 -3.75
C LEU A 31 -12.64 -11.42 -3.52
N LEU A 32 -11.84 -11.53 -2.48
CA LEU A 32 -11.17 -12.79 -2.11
C LEU A 32 -12.15 -13.91 -1.73
N CYS A 33 -13.43 -13.60 -1.49
CA CYS A 33 -14.47 -14.62 -1.36
C CYS A 33 -14.84 -15.29 -2.70
N PHE A 34 -14.50 -14.67 -3.83
CA PHE A 34 -14.87 -15.10 -5.17
C PHE A 34 -13.68 -15.42 -6.07
N TYR A 35 -12.48 -15.03 -5.67
CA TYR A 35 -11.26 -15.21 -6.42
C TYR A 35 -10.17 -15.82 -5.55
N ASP A 36 -9.44 -16.78 -6.09
CA ASP A 36 -8.27 -17.35 -5.43
C ASP A 36 -7.12 -16.35 -5.32
N LYS A 37 -7.02 -15.44 -6.29
CA LYS A 37 -6.02 -14.37 -6.35
C LYS A 37 -6.62 -13.09 -6.93
N LEU A 38 -6.06 -11.96 -6.53
CA LEU A 38 -6.36 -10.63 -7.06
C LEU A 38 -5.10 -9.98 -7.59
N ALA A 39 -5.20 -9.22 -8.67
CA ALA A 39 -4.21 -8.23 -9.05
C ALA A 39 -4.69 -6.86 -8.59
N LEU A 40 -3.82 -6.12 -7.92
CA LEU A 40 -4.08 -4.77 -7.44
C LEU A 40 -3.10 -3.81 -8.11
N ARG A 41 -3.63 -2.90 -8.91
CA ARG A 41 -2.90 -1.78 -9.46
C ARG A 41 -3.00 -0.63 -8.48
N VAL A 42 -1.89 -0.32 -7.81
CA VAL A 42 -1.83 0.71 -6.77
C VAL A 42 -1.35 2.02 -7.37
N SER A 43 -2.17 3.02 -7.25
CA SER A 43 -1.90 4.43 -7.55
C SER A 43 -2.54 5.30 -6.47
N ARG A 44 -2.26 6.58 -6.46
CA ARG A 44 -2.93 7.54 -5.58
C ARG A 44 -3.93 8.36 -6.40
N PRO A 45 -5.22 8.01 -6.36
CA PRO A 45 -6.23 8.78 -7.07
C PRO A 45 -6.48 10.11 -6.35
N VAL A 46 -6.22 11.23 -7.04
CA VAL A 46 -6.57 12.58 -6.57
C VAL A 46 -7.94 12.99 -7.10
N ARG A 47 -8.28 12.46 -8.26
CA ARG A 47 -9.58 12.61 -8.92
C ARG A 47 -9.92 11.29 -9.58
N TRP A 48 -11.14 11.15 -10.08
CA TRP A 48 -11.53 9.99 -10.84
C TRP A 48 -10.63 9.83 -12.08
N ASP A 49 -10.20 8.61 -12.35
CA ASP A 49 -9.32 8.25 -13.44
C ASP A 49 -8.01 9.07 -13.46
N SER A 50 -7.37 9.13 -12.29
CA SER A 50 -6.08 9.77 -12.14
C SER A 50 -5.12 8.91 -11.33
N ASP A 51 -3.89 8.78 -11.84
CA ASP A 51 -2.85 7.93 -11.28
C ASP A 51 -1.65 8.78 -10.86
N HIS A 52 -1.61 9.17 -9.59
CA HIS A 52 -0.49 9.92 -9.02
C HIS A 52 0.45 9.02 -8.24
N VAL A 53 1.63 9.55 -7.95
CA VAL A 53 2.64 8.88 -7.14
C VAL A 53 2.05 8.43 -5.81
N VAL A 54 2.27 7.16 -5.50
CA VAL A 54 1.87 6.55 -4.22
C VAL A 54 2.66 7.18 -3.08
N ILE A 55 1.97 7.58 -2.03
CA ILE A 55 2.54 8.13 -0.81
C ILE A 55 2.04 7.34 0.40
N PHE A 56 2.72 7.48 1.54
CA PHE A 56 2.38 6.78 2.78
C PHE A 56 1.19 7.48 3.50
N ASP A 57 0.02 7.43 2.89
CA ASP A 57 -1.22 7.99 3.42
C ASP A 57 -2.11 6.92 4.08
N ASP A 58 -3.27 7.35 4.57
CA ASP A 58 -4.16 6.45 5.30
C ASP A 58 -4.83 5.43 4.38
N GLU A 59 -5.13 5.78 3.12
CA GLU A 59 -5.71 4.84 2.18
C GLU A 59 -4.75 3.70 1.83
N LEU A 60 -3.49 4.02 1.59
CA LEU A 60 -2.46 3.01 1.34
C LEU A 60 -2.26 2.08 2.54
N LYS A 61 -2.29 2.64 3.77
CA LYS A 61 -2.23 1.84 5.01
C LYS A 61 -3.44 0.91 5.14
N GLU A 62 -4.65 1.36 4.81
CA GLU A 62 -5.84 0.51 4.86
C GLU A 62 -5.77 -0.62 3.82
N VAL A 63 -5.28 -0.36 2.61
CA VAL A 63 -5.02 -1.41 1.61
C VAL A 63 -4.06 -2.47 2.17
N ALA A 64 -2.94 -2.04 2.74
CA ALA A 64 -1.97 -2.95 3.34
C ALA A 64 -2.56 -3.73 4.52
N LYS A 65 -3.35 -3.08 5.39
CA LYS A 65 -4.04 -3.75 6.50
C LYS A 65 -5.03 -4.80 6.02
N GLU A 66 -5.79 -4.54 4.94
CA GLU A 66 -6.71 -5.54 4.37
C GLU A 66 -5.96 -6.76 3.85
N ILE A 67 -4.80 -6.58 3.23
CA ILE A 67 -3.97 -7.70 2.75
C ILE A 67 -3.48 -8.53 3.93
N ILE A 68 -2.86 -7.90 4.93
CA ILE A 68 -2.22 -8.59 6.05
C ILE A 68 -3.25 -9.28 6.97
N ARG A 69 -4.32 -8.56 7.38
CA ARG A 69 -5.31 -9.12 8.32
C ARG A 69 -6.15 -10.25 7.73
N ASN A 70 -6.20 -10.37 6.40
CA ASN A 70 -6.86 -11.48 5.71
C ASN A 70 -5.88 -12.59 5.31
N HIS A 71 -4.60 -12.54 5.72
CA HIS A 71 -3.55 -13.48 5.31
C HIS A 71 -3.53 -13.67 3.79
N ALA A 72 -3.54 -12.55 3.07
CA ALA A 72 -3.68 -12.50 1.62
C ALA A 72 -2.39 -12.13 0.89
N GLU A 73 -1.25 -12.18 1.56
CA GLU A 73 0.07 -11.81 1.01
C GLU A 73 0.42 -12.65 -0.23
N ASP A 74 0.06 -13.93 -0.22
CA ASP A 74 0.28 -14.85 -1.35
C ASP A 74 -0.86 -14.81 -2.40
N LYS A 75 -1.93 -14.05 -2.11
CA LYS A 75 -3.12 -13.98 -2.96
C LYS A 75 -3.26 -12.66 -3.71
N VAL A 76 -2.66 -11.59 -3.20
CA VAL A 76 -2.75 -10.26 -3.81
C VAL A 76 -1.44 -9.92 -4.50
N ILE A 77 -1.51 -9.80 -5.82
CA ILE A 77 -0.37 -9.38 -6.65
C ILE A 77 -0.43 -7.85 -6.76
N ILE A 78 0.56 -7.17 -6.20
CA ILE A 78 0.64 -5.71 -6.19
C ILE A 78 1.47 -5.24 -7.38
N GLY A 79 0.90 -4.35 -8.18
CA GLY A 79 1.60 -3.58 -9.21
C GLY A 79 1.49 -2.10 -8.91
N LEU A 80 2.60 -1.39 -8.86
CA LEU A 80 2.62 0.06 -8.73
C LEU A 80 2.56 0.68 -10.13
N ASP A 81 1.56 1.51 -10.39
CA ASP A 81 1.40 2.13 -11.70
C ASP A 81 0.85 3.56 -11.57
N TYR A 82 1.71 4.50 -11.87
CA TYR A 82 1.39 5.92 -11.82
C TYR A 82 2.35 6.71 -12.71
N PHE A 83 1.90 7.88 -13.12
CA PHE A 83 2.67 8.83 -13.90
C PHE A 83 2.44 10.24 -13.37
N ASP A 84 3.52 10.94 -13.07
CA ASP A 84 3.50 12.35 -12.75
C ASP A 84 4.56 13.08 -13.59
N ALA A 85 4.11 13.91 -14.53
CA ALA A 85 5.00 14.61 -15.47
C ALA A 85 5.89 15.67 -14.78
N SER A 86 5.53 16.09 -13.58
CA SER A 86 6.25 17.13 -12.82
C SER A 86 7.38 16.55 -11.95
N ILE A 87 7.44 15.24 -11.82
CA ILE A 87 8.39 14.55 -10.93
C ILE A 87 9.30 13.66 -11.77
N ASN A 88 10.59 13.66 -11.44
CA ASN A 88 11.53 12.68 -11.99
C ASN A 88 10.99 11.26 -11.80
N ARG A 89 10.94 10.50 -12.89
CA ARG A 89 10.35 9.14 -12.90
C ARG A 89 11.00 8.21 -11.89
N LEU A 90 12.32 8.25 -11.75
CA LEU A 90 13.04 7.39 -10.80
C LEU A 90 12.70 7.77 -9.35
N VAL A 91 12.63 9.06 -9.05
CA VAL A 91 12.17 9.55 -7.73
C VAL A 91 10.73 9.10 -7.46
N ALA A 92 9.84 9.27 -8.44
CA ALA A 92 8.44 8.86 -8.31
C ALA A 92 8.32 7.35 -8.02
N TRP A 93 9.00 6.52 -8.80
CA TRP A 93 8.96 5.05 -8.63
C TRP A 93 9.52 4.62 -7.27
N THR A 94 10.71 5.09 -6.91
CA THR A 94 11.34 4.74 -5.63
C THR A 94 10.48 5.21 -4.44
N THR A 95 9.93 6.43 -4.50
CA THR A 95 9.04 6.94 -3.46
C THR A 95 7.79 6.07 -3.30
N GLY A 96 7.16 5.68 -4.39
CA GLY A 96 5.96 4.85 -4.35
C GLY A 96 6.24 3.43 -3.84
N GLU A 97 7.34 2.81 -4.29
CA GLU A 97 7.78 1.49 -3.81
C GLU A 97 8.05 1.52 -2.30
N ARG A 98 8.86 2.47 -1.83
CA ARG A 98 9.14 2.67 -0.41
C ARG A 98 7.88 2.95 0.41
N SER A 99 6.92 3.67 -0.15
CA SER A 99 5.64 3.94 0.51
C SER A 99 4.80 2.67 0.67
N MET A 100 4.76 1.83 -0.35
CA MET A 100 4.06 0.54 -0.29
C MET A 100 4.72 -0.44 0.70
N GLU A 101 6.05 -0.56 0.68
CA GLU A 101 6.81 -1.35 1.65
C GLU A 101 6.53 -0.91 3.09
N LYS A 102 6.57 0.41 3.35
CA LYS A 102 6.25 0.98 4.67
C LYS A 102 4.82 0.66 5.10
N ALA A 103 3.86 0.70 4.18
CA ALA A 103 2.47 0.39 4.48
C ALA A 103 2.28 -1.09 4.84
N LEU A 104 2.92 -1.99 4.10
CA LEU A 104 2.90 -3.43 4.40
C LEU A 104 3.58 -3.74 5.73
N LEU A 105 4.74 -3.14 6.00
CA LEU A 105 5.43 -3.28 7.27
C LEU A 105 4.57 -2.76 8.43
N TYR A 106 3.99 -1.57 8.27
CA TYR A 106 3.07 -0.99 9.25
C TYR A 106 1.94 -1.96 9.57
N ALA A 107 1.26 -2.48 8.55
CA ALA A 107 0.18 -3.43 8.73
C ALA A 107 0.61 -4.74 9.41
N ALA A 108 1.80 -5.26 9.06
CA ALA A 108 2.34 -6.50 9.63
C ALA A 108 2.73 -6.36 11.10
N LEU A 109 3.17 -5.18 11.53
CA LEU A 109 3.57 -4.90 12.91
C LEU A 109 2.41 -4.54 13.84
N LEU A 110 1.21 -4.31 13.31
CA LEU A 110 0.01 -4.10 14.13
C LEU A 110 -0.36 -5.37 14.89
N PRO A 111 -0.89 -5.26 16.12
CA PRO A 111 -1.36 -6.40 16.90
C PRO A 111 -2.73 -6.89 16.37
N ASN A 112 -2.76 -7.37 15.13
CA ASN A 112 -4.00 -7.70 14.39
C ASN A 112 -4.87 -8.73 15.11
N GLU A 113 -4.27 -9.78 15.69
CA GLU A 113 -4.99 -10.83 16.43
C GLU A 113 -5.67 -10.29 17.70
N GLU A 114 -4.99 -9.38 18.41
CA GLU A 114 -5.58 -8.75 19.59
C GLU A 114 -6.71 -7.80 19.20
N MET A 115 -6.50 -6.99 18.16
CA MET A 115 -7.52 -6.10 17.61
C MET A 115 -8.77 -6.88 17.19
N LYS A 116 -8.57 -8.02 16.52
CA LYS A 116 -9.68 -8.90 16.13
C LYS A 116 -10.42 -9.44 17.34
N LYS A 117 -9.75 -9.93 18.38
CA LYS A 117 -10.38 -10.42 19.61
C LYS A 117 -11.20 -9.34 20.31
N LEU A 118 -10.69 -8.11 20.37
CA LEU A 118 -11.41 -6.97 20.96
C LEU A 118 -12.68 -6.64 20.16
N GLN A 119 -12.58 -6.70 18.84
CA GLN A 119 -13.72 -6.50 17.95
C GLN A 119 -14.78 -7.60 18.13
N ASP A 120 -14.39 -8.86 18.11
CA ASP A 120 -15.28 -10.01 18.24
C ASP A 120 -16.00 -10.00 19.61
N ASN A 121 -15.37 -9.46 20.65
CA ASN A 121 -15.94 -9.33 22.00
C ASN A 121 -16.70 -8.01 22.20
N ALA A 122 -16.86 -7.17 21.20
CA ALA A 122 -17.47 -5.84 21.26
C ALA A 122 -16.79 -4.88 22.27
N GLU A 123 -15.47 -5.06 22.53
CA GLU A 123 -14.69 -4.21 23.41
C GLU A 123 -14.15 -2.98 22.67
N PHE A 124 -15.03 -2.21 22.04
CA PHE A 124 -14.66 -1.14 21.08
C PHE A 124 -13.83 -0.02 21.69
N SER A 125 -14.03 0.32 22.97
CA SER A 125 -13.19 1.34 23.62
C SER A 125 -11.73 0.91 23.76
N LYS A 126 -11.50 -0.37 24.07
CA LYS A 126 -10.14 -0.93 24.13
C LYS A 126 -9.53 -1.03 22.72
N LEU A 127 -10.34 -1.44 21.73
CA LEU A 127 -9.91 -1.50 20.34
C LEU A 127 -9.46 -0.15 19.84
N LEU A 128 -10.25 0.90 20.06
CA LEU A 128 -9.90 2.28 19.70
C LEU A 128 -8.57 2.71 20.38
N TYR A 129 -8.45 2.48 21.70
CA TYR A 129 -7.23 2.79 22.42
C TYR A 129 -6.00 2.08 21.83
N LEU A 130 -6.13 0.77 21.54
CA LEU A 130 -5.05 -0.02 20.97
C LEU A 130 -4.66 0.47 19.57
N GLN A 131 -5.63 0.80 18.73
CA GLN A 131 -5.40 1.35 17.40
C GLN A 131 -4.63 2.68 17.46
N GLU A 132 -5.03 3.58 18.36
CA GLU A 132 -4.35 4.88 18.52
C GLU A 132 -2.94 4.70 19.12
N HIS A 133 -2.80 3.84 20.10
CA HIS A 133 -1.48 3.56 20.71
C HIS A 133 -0.51 2.94 19.69
N ALA A 134 -0.98 2.05 18.85
CA ALA A 134 -0.16 1.41 17.82
C ALA A 134 0.43 2.41 16.81
N LYS A 135 -0.21 3.56 16.57
CA LYS A 135 0.31 4.59 15.67
C LYS A 135 1.63 5.20 16.14
N MET A 136 1.97 5.06 17.41
CA MET A 136 3.21 5.60 18.00
C MET A 136 4.32 4.55 18.14
N LEU A 137 4.13 3.35 17.62
CA LEU A 137 5.19 2.34 17.59
C LEU A 137 6.35 2.78 16.68
N PRO A 138 7.59 2.38 16.98
CA PRO A 138 8.78 2.82 16.25
C PRO A 138 8.94 2.05 14.91
N PHE A 139 7.96 2.17 14.01
CA PHE A 139 7.98 1.53 12.69
C PHE A 139 9.20 1.90 11.87
N ASP A 140 9.65 3.15 11.99
CA ASP A 140 10.80 3.67 11.27
C ASP A 140 12.07 2.88 11.61
N ALA A 141 12.37 2.64 12.90
CA ALA A 141 13.53 1.87 13.30
C ALA A 141 13.54 0.43 12.74
N VAL A 142 12.35 -0.19 12.63
CA VAL A 142 12.22 -1.51 12.04
C VAL A 142 12.42 -1.45 10.52
N TYR A 143 11.92 -0.42 9.87
CA TYR A 143 12.09 -0.22 8.43
C TYR A 143 13.55 0.03 8.07
N GLN A 144 14.27 0.84 8.84
CA GLN A 144 15.71 1.07 8.64
C GLN A 144 16.53 -0.22 8.79
N GLU A 145 16.23 -1.03 9.81
CA GLU A 145 16.87 -2.34 9.96
C GLU A 145 16.57 -3.26 8.77
N TYR A 146 15.34 -3.25 8.27
CA TYR A 146 14.98 -3.99 7.06
C TYR A 146 15.82 -3.53 5.85
N LEU A 147 15.92 -2.23 5.60
CA LEU A 147 16.74 -1.68 4.51
C LEU A 147 18.21 -2.10 4.64
N THR A 148 18.76 -1.99 5.83
CA THR A 148 20.14 -2.40 6.15
C THR A 148 20.37 -3.87 5.79
N ARG A 149 19.45 -4.77 6.16
CA ARG A 149 19.52 -6.20 5.82
C ARG A 149 19.42 -6.48 4.33
N GLN A 150 18.71 -5.64 3.59
CA GLN A 150 18.61 -5.72 2.13
C GLN A 150 19.81 -5.07 1.40
N GLY A 151 20.73 -4.44 2.13
CA GLY A 151 21.83 -3.68 1.55
C GLY A 151 21.38 -2.40 0.85
N LEU A 152 20.24 -1.84 1.29
CA LEU A 152 19.67 -0.62 0.75
C LEU A 152 19.92 0.54 1.72
N GLU A 153 20.20 1.72 1.18
CA GLU A 153 20.34 2.93 1.96
C GLU A 153 18.98 3.59 2.21
N GLU A 154 18.86 4.26 3.37
CA GLU A 154 17.66 5.03 3.70
C GLU A 154 17.48 6.22 2.75
N ASP A 155 18.55 6.99 2.54
CA ASP A 155 18.57 8.12 1.63
C ASP A 155 18.66 7.66 0.17
N TYR A 156 17.50 7.48 -0.44
CA TYR A 156 17.39 7.25 -1.88
C TYR A 156 17.32 8.54 -2.69
N PHE A 157 17.03 9.68 -2.04
CA PHE A 157 16.78 10.94 -2.74
C PHE A 157 18.07 11.59 -3.25
N THR A 158 19.10 11.69 -2.40
CA THR A 158 20.36 12.35 -2.77
C THR A 158 20.98 11.80 -4.05
N PRO A 159 21.19 10.47 -4.25
CA PRO A 159 21.74 9.95 -5.49
C PRO A 159 20.81 10.14 -6.70
N LEU A 160 19.50 10.10 -6.51
CA LEU A 160 18.55 10.32 -7.59
C LEU A 160 18.48 11.80 -8.01
N HIS A 161 18.60 12.72 -7.06
CA HIS A 161 18.65 14.16 -7.35
C HIS A 161 19.95 14.53 -8.05
N GLN A 162 21.08 13.98 -7.64
CA GLN A 162 22.35 14.15 -8.35
C GLN A 162 22.24 13.66 -9.80
N TYR A 163 21.65 12.50 -10.04
CA TYR A 163 21.39 12.02 -11.40
C TYR A 163 20.49 12.98 -12.20
N GLU A 164 19.48 13.56 -11.57
CA GLU A 164 18.62 14.57 -12.21
C GLU A 164 19.42 15.79 -12.65
N GLU A 165 20.27 16.32 -11.77
CA GLU A 165 21.09 17.50 -12.07
C GLU A 165 22.18 17.21 -13.13
N GLU A 166 22.88 16.08 -13.02
CA GLU A 166 24.03 15.79 -13.87
C GLU A 166 23.65 15.21 -15.24
N VAL A 167 22.53 14.48 -15.32
CA VAL A 167 22.16 13.73 -16.53
C VAL A 167 20.87 14.25 -17.17
N LEU A 168 19.78 14.40 -16.41
CA LEU A 168 18.50 14.75 -17.01
C LEU A 168 18.41 16.22 -17.41
N SER A 169 19.04 17.12 -16.66
CA SER A 169 19.06 18.55 -16.97
C SER A 169 19.82 18.87 -18.27
N GLN A 170 20.62 17.92 -18.77
CA GLN A 170 21.41 18.08 -19.99
C GLN A 170 20.72 17.52 -21.26
N ARG A 171 19.51 16.98 -21.13
CA ARG A 171 18.69 16.41 -22.22
C ARG A 171 17.55 17.33 -22.60
#